data_b8523eeee79aa846188a0c5530b0b6c9
#
_entry.id   b8523eeee79aa846188a0c5530b0b6c9
#
_cell.length_a   1.000
_cell.length_b   1.000
_cell.length_c   1.000
_cell.angle_alpha   90.00
_cell.angle_beta   90.00
_cell.angle_gamma   90.00
#
_symmetry.space_group_name_H-M   'P 1'
#
loop_
_entity.id
_entity.type
_entity.pdbx_description
1 polymer ?
#
loop_
_entity_poly.entity_id
_entity_poly.type
_entity_poly.pdbx_seq_one_letter_code
_entity_poly.pdbx_strand_id
1 'polypeptide(L)'
;NGTFPGPTFINRLGVPTVIRRINNLNPAHIGFGMPETSMHHHGGHQSPMDDGWPLDFITPGTYRDHLIPNIVPDNDSNEWPSTLWYHDHTIDYTASNVYRGLAGMSLHFDALDSGNENDTNPAALRLPSGAFDVPLVFRDVALNADGSLLFNQLDTKGQVGNLKTVNGKVKPFLKVQRRKYRFRLLAGSISREWMFRIWKGTTRLPFKIIASDGGLLPAPVQVTQHQMGNAERYEIIVDFTTFPAGTQITLNDHLTQTDGNKPVGVSATGDPLVLFVVEGAAPAPDPSRVPAVLRPLSPVDMTRVVATRSLELSQAGGIWTINGLPWNPNVPLFQPKLGSAEIWNVSVKGGGWDHPLHIHQEFFRILKRGGSTPQPWERGRKDVVLLSNTSACQLYVQFRTFTGPYVFHCHNLGHEDMAMMGWYNVIP
;
A
#
# COMPACT_ATOMS: atom_id res chain seq x y z
N ASN A 1 -9.06 7.95 19.50
CA ASN A 1 -9.15 6.78 20.40
C ASN A 1 -7.78 6.17 20.74
N GLY A 2 -6.67 6.69 20.19
CA GLY A 2 -5.31 6.24 20.51
C GLY A 2 -4.98 4.81 20.06
N THR A 3 -5.66 4.29 19.05
CA THR A 3 -5.38 2.97 18.46
C THR A 3 -4.59 3.09 17.17
N PHE A 4 -3.71 2.12 16.92
CA PHE A 4 -3.11 1.90 15.62
C PHE A 4 -3.38 0.44 15.19
N PRO A 5 -3.76 0.22 13.94
CA PRO A 5 -4.16 1.21 12.94
C PRO A 5 -5.43 1.98 13.36
N GLY A 6 -5.70 3.07 12.62
CA GLY A 6 -6.97 3.79 12.72
C GLY A 6 -8.16 2.93 12.27
N PRO A 7 -9.41 3.45 12.31
CA PRO A 7 -10.60 2.72 11.89
C PRO A 7 -10.46 2.20 10.45
N THR A 8 -10.91 0.97 10.21
CA THR A 8 -10.99 0.44 8.85
C THR A 8 -12.26 0.95 8.16
N PHE A 9 -12.11 1.61 7.01
CA PHE A 9 -13.25 2.02 6.18
C PHE A 9 -13.73 0.84 5.34
N ILE A 10 -15.04 0.74 5.18
CA ILE A 10 -15.68 -0.26 4.32
C ILE A 10 -16.42 0.50 3.22
N ASN A 11 -15.98 0.34 1.99
CA ASN A 11 -16.51 1.04 0.83
C ASN A 11 -17.17 0.07 -0.15
N ARG A 12 -18.15 0.57 -0.89
CA ARG A 12 -18.84 -0.18 -1.93
C ARG A 12 -18.92 0.63 -3.21
N LEU A 13 -18.72 -0.03 -4.34
CA LEU A 13 -18.84 0.59 -5.66
C LEU A 13 -20.19 1.29 -5.79
N GLY A 14 -20.16 2.55 -6.24
CA GLY A 14 -21.34 3.39 -6.48
C GLY A 14 -21.98 3.97 -5.22
N VAL A 15 -21.42 3.72 -4.02
CA VAL A 15 -21.89 4.32 -2.76
C VAL A 15 -20.86 5.32 -2.26
N PRO A 16 -21.06 6.63 -2.48
CA PRO A 16 -20.11 7.64 -2.03
C PRO A 16 -19.99 7.67 -0.51
N THR A 17 -18.78 7.91 -0.01
CA THR A 17 -18.47 8.01 1.41
C THR A 17 -17.97 9.42 1.72
N VAL A 18 -18.57 10.06 2.72
CA VAL A 18 -18.09 11.36 3.23
C VAL A 18 -17.44 11.12 4.59
N ILE A 19 -16.19 11.60 4.73
CA ILE A 19 -15.41 11.48 5.96
C ILE A 19 -15.14 12.88 6.49
N ARG A 20 -15.67 13.21 7.68
CA ARG A 20 -15.25 14.39 8.41
C ARG A 20 -14.02 14.09 9.24
N ARG A 21 -12.90 14.66 8.86
CA ARG A 21 -11.67 14.62 9.62
C ARG A 21 -11.59 15.84 10.53
N ILE A 22 -11.52 15.59 11.83
CA ILE A 22 -11.41 16.65 12.85
C ILE A 22 -10.01 16.54 13.46
N ASN A 23 -9.27 17.64 13.50
CA ASN A 23 -7.97 17.70 14.14
C ASN A 23 -8.11 18.09 15.62
N ASN A 24 -8.13 17.11 16.50
CA ASN A 24 -8.16 17.29 17.96
C ASN A 24 -6.78 17.09 18.61
N LEU A 25 -5.69 17.22 17.85
CA LEU A 25 -4.35 17.16 18.41
C LEU A 25 -4.09 18.35 19.33
N ASN A 26 -3.22 18.15 20.33
CA ASN A 26 -2.87 19.23 21.26
C ASN A 26 -2.05 20.30 20.50
N PRO A 27 -2.51 21.57 20.48
CA PRO A 27 -1.73 22.65 19.86
C PRO A 27 -0.40 22.92 20.58
N ALA A 28 -0.32 22.63 21.88
CA ALA A 28 0.93 22.65 22.64
C ALA A 28 1.70 21.34 22.41
N HIS A 29 2.01 21.06 21.14
CA HIS A 29 2.65 19.83 20.72
C HIS A 29 4.00 19.59 21.40
N ILE A 30 4.25 18.35 21.84
CA ILE A 30 5.51 17.91 22.46
C ILE A 30 6.08 16.75 21.65
N GLY A 31 7.37 16.78 21.38
CA GLY A 31 8.12 15.76 20.67
C GLY A 31 8.34 16.09 19.18
N PHE A 32 8.45 15.08 18.35
CA PHE A 32 8.71 15.24 16.91
C PHE A 32 7.43 15.50 16.10
N GLY A 33 7.57 16.04 14.89
CA GLY A 33 6.47 16.36 13.97
C GLY A 33 5.74 17.64 14.36
N MET A 34 4.58 17.84 13.75
CA MET A 34 3.69 18.99 13.95
C MET A 34 2.27 18.51 14.26
N PRO A 35 1.42 19.32 14.93
CA PRO A 35 0.04 18.94 15.20
C PRO A 35 -0.91 19.22 14.01
N GLU A 36 -0.36 19.50 12.85
CA GLU A 36 -1.10 19.68 11.60
C GLU A 36 -1.28 18.32 10.91
N THR A 37 -2.39 18.16 10.19
CA THR A 37 -2.68 16.89 9.51
C THR A 37 -3.29 17.13 8.14
N SER A 38 -2.97 16.27 7.19
CA SER A 38 -3.72 16.09 5.97
C SER A 38 -4.30 14.66 5.91
N MET A 39 -4.97 14.27 4.84
CA MET A 39 -5.39 12.89 4.66
C MET A 39 -5.38 12.58 3.17
N HIS A 40 -4.51 11.66 2.78
CA HIS A 40 -4.53 11.01 1.49
C HIS A 40 -5.26 9.67 1.60
N HIS A 41 -6.23 9.43 0.71
CA HIS A 41 -6.83 8.11 0.53
C HIS A 41 -6.06 7.39 -0.57
N HIS A 42 -5.01 6.69 -0.18
CA HIS A 42 -4.00 6.08 -1.03
C HIS A 42 -4.60 5.02 -1.95
N GLY A 43 -4.49 5.24 -3.25
CA GLY A 43 -5.09 4.44 -4.31
C GLY A 43 -6.54 4.82 -4.63
N GLY A 44 -7.08 5.86 -4.00
CA GLY A 44 -8.41 6.37 -4.29
C GLY A 44 -8.48 7.10 -5.64
N HIS A 45 -9.50 6.79 -6.45
CA HIS A 45 -9.80 7.54 -7.67
C HIS A 45 -10.76 8.69 -7.33
N GLN A 46 -10.22 9.85 -7.03
CA GLN A 46 -10.96 10.98 -6.47
C GLN A 46 -10.45 12.31 -6.98
N SER A 47 -11.23 13.37 -6.72
CA SER A 47 -10.87 14.72 -7.12
C SER A 47 -9.61 15.22 -6.40
N PRO A 48 -8.80 16.10 -6.99
CA PRO A 48 -7.61 16.64 -6.32
C PRO A 48 -7.95 17.41 -5.03
N MET A 49 -9.19 17.89 -4.89
CA MET A 49 -9.66 18.55 -3.67
C MET A 49 -9.78 17.58 -2.48
N ASP A 50 -9.94 16.28 -2.74
CA ASP A 50 -10.14 15.25 -1.73
C ASP A 50 -8.95 14.28 -1.62
N ASP A 51 -7.93 14.47 -2.48
CA ASP A 51 -6.79 13.58 -2.61
C ASP A 51 -5.72 13.78 -1.51
N GLY A 52 -5.78 14.87 -0.75
CA GLY A 52 -4.82 15.17 0.30
C GLY A 52 -3.55 15.85 -0.23
N TRP A 53 -3.72 16.94 -0.98
CA TRP A 53 -2.59 17.77 -1.42
C TRP A 53 -1.69 18.14 -0.22
N PRO A 54 -0.37 17.99 -0.30
CA PRO A 54 0.53 18.12 0.86
C PRO A 54 0.46 19.45 1.60
N LEU A 55 0.14 20.53 0.90
CA LEU A 55 -0.01 21.88 1.48
C LEU A 55 -1.44 22.17 1.99
N ASP A 56 -2.37 21.23 1.85
CA ASP A 56 -3.75 21.37 2.25
C ASP A 56 -4.04 20.62 3.55
N PHE A 57 -3.38 21.06 4.60
CA PHE A 57 -3.50 20.50 5.95
C PHE A 57 -4.44 21.33 6.82
N ILE A 58 -4.91 20.76 7.90
CA ILE A 58 -5.72 21.41 8.93
C ILE A 58 -4.98 21.49 10.25
N THR A 59 -5.17 22.61 10.95
CA THR A 59 -4.60 22.89 12.27
C THR A 59 -5.49 22.35 13.40
N PRO A 60 -4.98 22.22 14.65
CA PRO A 60 -5.79 21.84 15.79
C PRO A 60 -7.04 22.70 15.98
N GLY A 61 -8.16 22.04 16.28
CA GLY A 61 -9.46 22.68 16.46
C GLY A 61 -10.24 22.91 15.16
N THR A 62 -9.69 22.54 14.00
CA THR A 62 -10.37 22.65 12.70
C THR A 62 -10.76 21.28 12.12
N TYR A 63 -11.56 21.28 11.06
CA TYR A 63 -11.95 20.05 10.37
C TYR A 63 -11.97 20.24 8.86
N ARG A 64 -11.96 19.10 8.15
CA ARG A 64 -12.19 19.02 6.71
C ARG A 64 -13.07 17.81 6.38
N ASP A 65 -13.98 18.01 5.45
CA ASP A 65 -14.77 16.92 4.86
C ASP A 65 -14.08 16.42 3.57
N HIS A 66 -14.02 15.12 3.41
CA HIS A 66 -13.47 14.44 2.24
C HIS A 66 -14.55 13.59 1.59
N LEU A 67 -14.67 13.67 0.28
CA LEU A 67 -15.56 12.84 -0.52
C LEU A 67 -14.76 11.72 -1.21
N ILE A 68 -15.08 10.48 -0.87
CA ILE A 68 -14.64 9.29 -1.61
C ILE A 68 -15.80 8.90 -2.54
N PRO A 69 -15.72 9.14 -3.84
CA PRO A 69 -16.85 8.95 -4.75
C PRO A 69 -17.19 7.48 -5.02
N ASN A 70 -16.23 6.56 -4.75
CA ASN A 70 -16.39 5.12 -4.98
C ASN A 70 -16.86 4.79 -6.40
N ILE A 71 -16.21 5.38 -7.39
CA ILE A 71 -16.44 5.19 -8.83
C ILE A 71 -15.27 4.46 -9.48
N VAL A 72 -15.50 3.92 -10.66
CA VAL A 72 -14.46 3.37 -11.53
C VAL A 72 -14.18 4.33 -12.69
N PRO A 73 -12.89 4.52 -13.06
CA PRO A 73 -12.54 5.34 -14.21
C PRO A 73 -13.14 4.74 -15.50
N ASP A 74 -13.56 5.61 -16.41
CA ASP A 74 -14.11 5.22 -17.74
C ASP A 74 -15.25 4.19 -17.67
N ASN A 75 -15.92 4.02 -16.52
CA ASN A 75 -16.90 2.96 -16.26
C ASN A 75 -16.38 1.53 -16.47
N ASP A 76 -15.05 1.30 -16.40
CA ASP A 76 -14.48 -0.04 -16.48
C ASP A 76 -14.73 -0.82 -15.18
N SER A 77 -15.76 -1.66 -15.16
CA SER A 77 -16.11 -2.50 -14.01
C SER A 77 -15.00 -3.48 -13.59
N ASN A 78 -14.01 -3.71 -14.46
CA ASN A 78 -12.82 -4.51 -14.10
C ASN A 78 -11.81 -3.69 -13.27
N GLU A 79 -11.99 -2.38 -13.15
CA GLU A 79 -11.08 -1.49 -12.44
C GLU A 79 -11.61 -1.08 -11.07
N TRP A 80 -11.99 -2.04 -10.26
CA TRP A 80 -12.38 -1.78 -8.88
C TRP A 80 -11.28 -2.23 -7.91
N PRO A 81 -10.82 -1.36 -7.00
CA PRO A 81 -9.82 -1.72 -6.00
C PRO A 81 -10.38 -2.73 -4.99
N SER A 82 -9.52 -3.29 -4.18
CA SER A 82 -9.88 -4.25 -3.15
C SER A 82 -9.37 -3.82 -1.77
N THR A 83 -8.08 -3.57 -1.66
CA THR A 83 -7.46 -3.09 -0.43
C THR A 83 -6.72 -1.79 -0.69
N LEU A 84 -7.29 -0.70 -0.19
CA LEU A 84 -6.65 0.60 -0.09
C LEU A 84 -6.33 0.92 1.36
N TRP A 85 -5.75 2.08 1.59
CA TRP A 85 -5.49 2.60 2.92
C TRP A 85 -5.56 4.13 2.92
N TYR A 86 -5.46 4.75 4.07
CA TYR A 86 -5.38 6.19 4.20
C TYR A 86 -4.29 6.55 5.19
N HIS A 87 -3.65 7.68 4.96
CA HIS A 87 -2.60 8.17 5.85
C HIS A 87 -2.47 9.69 5.77
N ASP A 88 -1.73 10.25 6.73
CA ASP A 88 -1.35 11.65 6.67
C ASP A 88 -0.42 11.93 5.49
N HIS A 89 -0.54 13.12 4.92
CA HIS A 89 0.28 13.57 3.78
C HIS A 89 0.70 15.04 3.93
N THR A 90 0.91 15.50 5.16
CA THR A 90 1.34 16.88 5.43
C THR A 90 2.78 17.07 5.00
N ILE A 91 3.03 18.11 4.17
CA ILE A 91 4.38 18.42 3.67
C ILE A 91 5.42 18.43 4.80
N ASP A 92 6.58 17.84 4.56
CA ASP A 92 7.72 17.71 5.49
C ASP A 92 7.44 16.91 6.78
N TYR A 93 6.18 16.43 6.97
CA TYR A 93 5.75 15.72 8.20
C TYR A 93 4.97 14.45 7.95
N THR A 94 4.89 13.97 6.71
CA THR A 94 4.23 12.71 6.36
C THR A 94 4.82 11.56 7.19
N ALA A 95 6.16 11.40 7.21
CA ALA A 95 6.83 10.34 7.94
C ALA A 95 6.51 10.38 9.44
N SER A 96 6.62 11.55 10.08
CA SER A 96 6.38 11.71 11.51
C SER A 96 4.92 11.43 11.89
N ASN A 97 3.96 11.90 11.11
CA ASN A 97 2.54 11.74 11.36
C ASN A 97 2.09 10.29 11.13
N VAL A 98 2.54 9.63 10.06
CA VAL A 98 2.31 8.20 9.84
C VAL A 98 2.98 7.35 10.93
N TYR A 99 4.20 7.70 11.32
CA TYR A 99 4.91 7.01 12.41
C TYR A 99 4.21 7.15 13.76
N ARG A 100 3.49 8.25 14.00
CA ARG A 100 2.63 8.43 15.18
C ARG A 100 1.34 7.62 15.11
N GLY A 101 0.96 7.15 13.94
CA GLY A 101 -0.19 6.26 13.73
C GLY A 101 -1.36 6.88 12.98
N LEU A 102 -1.17 8.00 12.27
CA LEU A 102 -2.20 8.57 11.41
C LEU A 102 -2.31 7.78 10.09
N ALA A 103 -2.72 6.52 10.19
CA ALA A 103 -2.95 5.62 9.08
C ALA A 103 -3.96 4.53 9.43
N GLY A 104 -4.70 4.06 8.43
CA GLY A 104 -5.65 2.96 8.58
C GLY A 104 -6.04 2.34 7.23
N MET A 105 -6.73 1.20 7.27
CA MET A 105 -7.12 0.45 6.08
C MET A 105 -8.44 0.96 5.49
N SER A 106 -8.60 0.77 4.18
CA SER A 106 -9.84 1.03 3.44
C SER A 106 -10.14 -0.16 2.54
N LEU A 107 -11.19 -0.91 2.84
CA LEU A 107 -11.57 -2.12 2.13
C LEU A 107 -12.72 -1.83 1.17
N HIS A 108 -12.60 -2.32 -0.04
CA HIS A 108 -13.52 -2.02 -1.13
C HIS A 108 -14.18 -3.30 -1.65
N PHE A 109 -15.49 -3.24 -1.82
CA PHE A 109 -16.32 -4.34 -2.28
C PHE A 109 -17.24 -3.93 -3.42
N ASP A 110 -17.56 -4.88 -4.30
CA ASP A 110 -18.53 -4.74 -5.38
C ASP A 110 -19.37 -6.01 -5.55
N ALA A 111 -20.12 -6.14 -6.64
CA ALA A 111 -20.92 -7.33 -6.89
C ALA A 111 -20.09 -8.59 -7.16
N LEU A 112 -18.86 -8.45 -7.66
CA LEU A 112 -17.97 -9.58 -7.94
C LEU A 112 -17.24 -10.06 -6.66
N ASP A 113 -16.71 -9.14 -5.87
CA ASP A 113 -16.14 -9.40 -4.54
C ASP A 113 -17.03 -8.73 -3.49
N SER A 114 -18.13 -9.38 -3.16
CA SER A 114 -19.18 -8.80 -2.34
C SER A 114 -18.84 -8.73 -0.84
N GLY A 115 -17.74 -9.36 -0.41
CA GLY A 115 -17.41 -9.54 1.00
C GLY A 115 -18.36 -10.50 1.72
N ASN A 116 -19.02 -11.39 0.96
CA ASN A 116 -19.95 -12.41 1.48
C ASN A 116 -19.65 -13.77 0.83
N GLU A 117 -19.07 -14.68 1.58
CA GLU A 117 -18.75 -16.04 1.09
C GLU A 117 -19.99 -16.92 0.86
N ASN A 118 -21.17 -16.49 1.36
CA ASN A 118 -22.46 -17.14 1.14
C ASN A 118 -23.31 -16.40 0.09
N ASP A 119 -22.71 -15.51 -0.71
CA ASP A 119 -23.45 -14.77 -1.72
C ASP A 119 -24.18 -15.70 -2.70
N THR A 120 -25.45 -15.45 -2.91
CA THR A 120 -26.29 -16.24 -3.82
C THR A 120 -26.14 -15.84 -5.28
N ASN A 121 -25.50 -14.68 -5.56
CA ASN A 121 -25.18 -14.26 -6.92
C ASN A 121 -24.19 -15.27 -7.55
N PRO A 122 -24.52 -15.93 -8.65
CA PRO A 122 -23.63 -16.91 -9.27
C PRO A 122 -22.32 -16.30 -9.80
N ALA A 123 -22.31 -14.99 -10.08
CA ALA A 123 -21.12 -14.26 -10.53
C ALA A 123 -20.19 -13.88 -9.36
N ALA A 124 -20.65 -13.91 -8.11
CA ALA A 124 -19.82 -13.57 -6.97
C ALA A 124 -18.72 -14.61 -6.75
N LEU A 125 -17.49 -14.15 -6.49
CA LEU A 125 -16.31 -15.00 -6.26
C LEU A 125 -16.43 -15.82 -4.98
N ARG A 126 -17.12 -15.30 -3.98
CA ARG A 126 -17.26 -15.90 -2.63
C ARG A 126 -15.91 -16.17 -1.97
N LEU A 127 -15.00 -15.20 -2.04
CA LEU A 127 -13.73 -15.25 -1.32
C LEU A 127 -13.98 -15.32 0.20
N PRO A 128 -13.03 -15.84 1.01
CA PRO A 128 -13.15 -15.81 2.45
C PRO A 128 -13.54 -14.41 2.95
N SER A 129 -14.54 -14.31 3.82
CA SER A 129 -15.12 -13.03 4.20
C SER A 129 -15.47 -12.97 5.69
N GLY A 130 -15.90 -11.80 6.18
CA GLY A 130 -16.21 -11.57 7.58
C GLY A 130 -14.99 -11.84 8.49
N ALA A 131 -15.13 -12.74 9.46
CA ALA A 131 -14.04 -13.11 10.37
C ALA A 131 -12.85 -13.81 9.68
N PHE A 132 -13.01 -14.20 8.42
CA PHE A 132 -12.00 -14.91 7.62
C PHE A 132 -11.34 -14.02 6.56
N ASP A 133 -11.65 -12.71 6.57
CA ASP A 133 -11.04 -11.65 5.77
C ASP A 133 -10.36 -10.66 6.74
N VAL A 134 -9.06 -10.82 6.95
CA VAL A 134 -8.33 -10.22 8.06
C VAL A 134 -7.30 -9.21 7.54
N PRO A 135 -7.50 -7.90 7.80
CA PRO A 135 -6.51 -6.88 7.47
C PRO A 135 -5.31 -6.95 8.43
N LEU A 136 -4.10 -6.88 7.87
CA LEU A 136 -2.83 -6.90 8.60
C LEU A 136 -1.96 -5.73 8.16
N VAL A 137 -1.77 -4.75 9.04
CA VAL A 137 -0.86 -3.62 8.84
C VAL A 137 0.48 -3.92 9.50
N PHE A 138 1.51 -4.05 8.68
CA PHE A 138 2.88 -4.27 9.14
C PHE A 138 3.59 -2.94 9.27
N ARG A 139 4.14 -2.67 10.42
CA ARG A 139 5.04 -1.54 10.64
C ARG A 139 6.08 -1.85 11.69
N ASP A 140 7.13 -1.06 11.71
CA ASP A 140 8.15 -1.12 12.72
C ASP A 140 8.24 0.20 13.50
N VAL A 141 8.66 0.12 14.74
CA VAL A 141 8.86 1.26 15.63
C VAL A 141 10.13 1.09 16.45
N ALA A 142 10.71 2.21 16.85
CA ALA A 142 11.72 2.29 17.90
C ALA A 142 11.13 3.04 19.09
N LEU A 143 11.51 2.65 20.29
CA LEU A 143 11.03 3.26 21.53
C LEU A 143 12.20 3.83 22.35
N ASN A 144 11.95 4.96 23.01
CA ASN A 144 12.77 5.49 24.07
C ASN A 144 12.68 4.60 25.32
N ALA A 145 13.53 4.84 26.29
CA ALA A 145 13.54 4.09 27.57
C ALA A 145 12.24 4.25 28.39
N ASP A 146 11.51 5.34 28.18
CA ASP A 146 10.22 5.62 28.81
C ASP A 146 9.02 5.01 28.03
N GLY A 147 9.29 4.31 26.91
CA GLY A 147 8.26 3.70 26.08
C GLY A 147 7.62 4.63 25.04
N SER A 148 8.00 5.89 24.98
CA SER A 148 7.58 6.81 23.92
C SER A 148 8.24 6.45 22.57
N LEU A 149 7.62 6.87 21.46
CA LEU A 149 8.18 6.65 20.13
C LEU A 149 9.50 7.42 19.96
N LEU A 150 10.54 6.73 19.53
CA LEU A 150 11.80 7.33 19.10
C LEU A 150 11.75 7.62 17.59
N PHE A 151 11.88 8.88 17.21
CA PHE A 151 11.90 9.29 15.82
C PHE A 151 12.92 10.41 15.58
N ASN A 152 13.68 10.29 14.50
CA ASN A 152 14.61 11.31 14.05
C ASN A 152 14.11 11.95 12.75
N GLN A 153 13.51 13.12 12.84
CA GLN A 153 13.00 13.88 11.68
C GLN A 153 14.09 14.23 10.65
N LEU A 154 15.35 14.29 11.09
CA LEU A 154 16.49 14.67 10.25
C LEU A 154 17.24 13.48 9.66
N ASP A 155 16.76 12.26 9.82
CA ASP A 155 17.36 11.09 9.20
C ASP A 155 17.05 11.05 7.71
N THR A 156 18.01 11.49 6.91
CA THR A 156 17.86 11.55 5.43
C THR A 156 17.73 10.19 4.76
N LYS A 157 18.05 9.12 5.49
CA LYS A 157 17.92 7.74 4.98
C LYS A 157 16.52 7.18 5.14
N GLY A 158 15.77 7.73 6.08
CA GLY A 158 14.55 7.15 6.61
C GLY A 158 14.82 6.17 7.75
N GLN A 159 13.93 6.13 8.71
CA GLN A 159 14.08 5.40 9.96
C GLN A 159 13.53 3.98 9.87
N VAL A 160 14.30 3.03 10.40
CA VAL A 160 13.90 1.64 10.61
C VAL A 160 13.88 1.34 12.11
N GLY A 161 12.74 0.87 12.62
CA GLY A 161 12.57 0.50 14.01
C GLY A 161 13.06 -0.93 14.31
N ASN A 162 13.34 -1.21 15.58
CA ASN A 162 13.74 -2.54 16.04
C ASN A 162 12.57 -3.42 16.50
N LEU A 163 11.39 -2.83 16.71
CA LEU A 163 10.17 -3.54 17.08
C LEU A 163 9.23 -3.63 15.87
N LYS A 164 9.09 -4.83 15.33
CA LYS A 164 8.13 -5.10 14.25
C LYS A 164 6.76 -5.37 14.85
N THR A 165 5.74 -4.71 14.35
CA THR A 165 4.37 -4.83 14.85
C THR A 165 3.41 -5.20 13.72
N VAL A 166 2.35 -5.90 14.09
CA VAL A 166 1.20 -6.19 13.22
C VAL A 166 -0.05 -5.68 13.92
N ASN A 167 -0.77 -4.76 13.27
CA ASN A 167 -1.90 -4.05 13.86
C ASN A 167 -1.56 -3.44 15.23
N GLY A 168 -0.35 -2.87 15.37
CA GLY A 168 0.13 -2.23 16.59
C GLY A 168 0.59 -3.17 17.70
N LYS A 169 0.65 -4.48 17.47
CA LYS A 169 1.08 -5.48 18.46
C LYS A 169 2.36 -6.18 18.02
N VAL A 170 3.29 -6.40 18.96
CA VAL A 170 4.51 -7.18 18.72
C VAL A 170 4.18 -8.67 18.81
N LYS A 171 4.50 -9.42 17.73
CA LYS A 171 4.31 -10.88 17.64
C LYS A 171 2.93 -11.36 18.11
N PRO A 172 1.82 -10.78 17.56
CA PRO A 172 0.49 -11.24 17.93
C PRO A 172 0.25 -12.69 17.52
N PHE A 173 -0.72 -13.33 18.15
CA PHE A 173 -1.25 -14.61 17.68
C PHE A 173 -2.71 -14.47 17.23
N LEU A 174 -3.08 -15.30 16.27
CA LEU A 174 -4.45 -15.44 15.78
C LEU A 174 -4.85 -16.91 15.84
N LYS A 175 -5.96 -17.18 16.52
CA LYS A 175 -6.61 -18.48 16.47
C LYS A 175 -7.34 -18.61 15.14
N VAL A 176 -7.04 -19.67 14.40
CA VAL A 176 -7.60 -19.91 13.06
C VAL A 176 -8.35 -21.23 13.03
N GLN A 177 -9.51 -21.24 12.39
CA GLN A 177 -10.27 -22.45 12.11
C GLN A 177 -9.64 -23.22 10.93
N ARG A 178 -9.97 -24.49 10.80
CA ARG A 178 -9.52 -25.37 9.72
C ARG A 178 -10.22 -25.08 8.41
N ARG A 179 -9.93 -23.90 7.81
CA ARG A 179 -10.53 -23.41 6.58
C ARG A 179 -9.61 -22.39 5.90
N LYS A 180 -10.05 -21.85 4.75
CA LYS A 180 -9.35 -20.77 4.06
C LYS A 180 -9.56 -19.42 4.75
N TYR A 181 -8.49 -18.61 4.78
CA TYR A 181 -8.48 -17.23 5.22
C TYR A 181 -7.92 -16.33 4.10
N ARG A 182 -8.48 -15.15 3.98
CA ARG A 182 -7.95 -14.03 3.21
C ARG A 182 -7.24 -13.09 4.18
N PHE A 183 -5.97 -12.83 3.94
CA PHE A 183 -5.24 -11.80 4.69
C PHE A 183 -4.93 -10.65 3.74
N ARG A 184 -5.28 -9.43 4.15
CA ARG A 184 -5.01 -8.21 3.42
C ARG A 184 -3.80 -7.55 4.02
N LEU A 185 -2.68 -7.58 3.31
CA LEU A 185 -1.38 -7.12 3.78
C LEU A 185 -1.15 -5.67 3.34
N LEU A 186 -0.76 -4.82 4.28
CA LEU A 186 -0.27 -3.47 4.02
C LEU A 186 1.15 -3.32 4.59
N ALA A 187 2.11 -2.97 3.74
CA ALA A 187 3.45 -2.57 4.17
C ALA A 187 3.41 -1.11 4.67
N GLY A 188 2.93 -0.93 5.91
CA GLY A 188 2.64 0.38 6.50
C GLY A 188 3.79 1.00 7.31
N SER A 189 5.04 0.56 7.12
CA SER A 189 6.25 1.20 7.64
C SER A 189 6.54 2.51 6.92
N ILE A 190 7.32 3.37 7.55
CA ILE A 190 7.78 4.61 6.89
C ILE A 190 8.98 4.38 5.95
N SER A 191 9.80 3.33 6.22
CA SER A 191 11.01 3.05 5.41
C SER A 191 11.35 1.56 5.29
N ARG A 192 10.75 0.67 6.09
CA ARG A 192 11.08 -0.76 6.08
C ARG A 192 10.38 -1.49 4.95
N GLU A 193 11.12 -2.30 4.21
CA GLU A 193 10.61 -3.32 3.30
C GLU A 193 10.38 -4.64 4.04
N TRP A 194 9.54 -5.49 3.47
CA TRP A 194 9.14 -6.75 4.05
C TRP A 194 9.30 -7.91 3.07
N MET A 195 9.74 -9.09 3.55
CA MET A 195 9.69 -10.34 2.79
C MET A 195 8.99 -11.43 3.61
N PHE A 196 7.80 -11.75 3.20
CA PHE A 196 6.95 -12.71 3.89
C PHE A 196 7.20 -14.14 3.45
N ARG A 197 7.33 -15.03 4.43
CA ARG A 197 7.27 -16.50 4.27
C ARG A 197 6.41 -17.08 5.36
N ILE A 198 5.70 -18.17 5.05
CA ILE A 198 4.85 -18.90 6.01
C ILE A 198 5.53 -20.20 6.35
N TRP A 199 5.60 -20.51 7.64
CA TRP A 199 6.33 -21.68 8.14
C TRP A 199 5.47 -22.53 9.08
N LYS A 200 5.61 -23.87 8.93
CA LYS A 200 5.20 -24.85 9.93
C LYS A 200 6.45 -25.59 10.41
N GLY A 201 6.93 -25.28 11.61
CA GLY A 201 8.24 -25.73 12.06
C GLY A 201 9.32 -25.28 11.08
N THR A 202 10.01 -26.26 10.44
CA THR A 202 11.06 -26.02 9.43
C THR A 202 10.55 -26.09 7.99
N THR A 203 9.26 -26.38 7.79
CA THR A 203 8.65 -26.50 6.45
C THR A 203 8.06 -25.16 6.01
N ARG A 204 8.54 -24.65 4.87
CA ARG A 204 7.99 -23.47 4.22
C ARG A 204 6.72 -23.84 3.47
N LEU A 205 5.63 -23.12 3.75
CA LEU A 205 4.32 -23.37 3.17
C LEU A 205 4.06 -22.42 1.98
N PRO A 206 3.36 -22.89 0.95
CA PRO A 206 2.87 -22.03 -0.13
C PRO A 206 1.64 -21.22 0.33
N PHE A 207 1.43 -20.10 -0.34
CA PHE A 207 0.20 -19.31 -0.26
C PHE A 207 -0.14 -18.73 -1.63
N LYS A 208 -1.36 -18.23 -1.81
CA LYS A 208 -1.79 -17.65 -3.10
C LYS A 208 -1.96 -16.14 -2.95
N ILE A 209 -1.32 -15.37 -3.82
CA ILE A 209 -1.60 -13.94 -3.98
C ILE A 209 -2.82 -13.81 -4.89
N ILE A 210 -3.83 -13.05 -4.48
CA ILE A 210 -5.08 -12.86 -5.22
C ILE A 210 -5.33 -11.41 -5.63
N ALA A 211 -4.66 -10.45 -4.99
CA ALA A 211 -4.78 -9.02 -5.31
C ALA A 211 -3.45 -8.30 -5.11
N SER A 212 -3.28 -7.18 -5.79
CA SER A 212 -2.24 -6.17 -5.58
C SER A 212 -2.88 -4.82 -5.29
N ASP A 213 -2.10 -3.73 -5.28
CA ASP A 213 -2.55 -2.37 -4.92
C ASP A 213 -3.89 -1.99 -5.57
N GLY A 214 -4.02 -2.20 -6.88
CA GLY A 214 -5.19 -1.81 -7.66
C GLY A 214 -6.30 -2.86 -7.73
N GLY A 215 -6.33 -3.83 -6.81
CA GLY A 215 -7.39 -4.82 -6.69
C GLY A 215 -7.04 -6.23 -7.13
N LEU A 216 -8.07 -7.04 -7.37
CA LEU A 216 -7.91 -8.45 -7.69
C LEU A 216 -7.09 -8.68 -8.97
N LEU A 217 -6.21 -9.66 -8.92
CA LEU A 217 -5.48 -10.17 -10.08
C LEU A 217 -6.42 -10.94 -11.02
N PRO A 218 -6.03 -11.15 -12.29
CA PRO A 218 -6.80 -12.02 -13.19
C PRO A 218 -6.93 -13.46 -12.72
N ALA A 219 -5.93 -13.96 -12.02
CA ALA A 219 -5.89 -15.31 -11.47
C ALA A 219 -5.02 -15.36 -10.20
N PRO A 220 -5.26 -16.32 -9.29
CA PRO A 220 -4.40 -16.51 -8.13
C PRO A 220 -2.98 -16.92 -8.55
N VAL A 221 -1.98 -16.33 -7.90
CA VAL A 221 -0.56 -16.65 -8.12
C VAL A 221 -0.02 -17.39 -6.90
N GLN A 222 0.38 -18.65 -7.07
CA GLN A 222 0.97 -19.42 -5.97
C GLN A 222 2.44 -19.09 -5.79
N VAL A 223 2.82 -18.77 -4.58
CA VAL A 223 4.19 -18.43 -4.18
C VAL A 223 4.54 -19.08 -2.85
N THR A 224 5.83 -19.07 -2.49
CA THR A 224 6.31 -19.48 -1.16
C THR A 224 6.97 -18.34 -0.40
N GLN A 225 7.11 -17.19 -1.04
CA GLN A 225 7.60 -15.94 -0.47
C GLN A 225 7.09 -14.77 -1.28
N HIS A 226 7.02 -13.60 -0.64
CA HIS A 226 6.67 -12.35 -1.33
C HIS A 226 7.36 -11.17 -0.67
N GLN A 227 7.98 -10.28 -1.47
CA GLN A 227 8.56 -9.03 -1.01
C GLN A 227 7.60 -7.88 -1.28
N MET A 228 7.52 -6.96 -0.33
CA MET A 228 6.72 -5.74 -0.43
C MET A 228 7.58 -4.53 -0.05
N GLY A 229 7.51 -3.51 -0.89
CA GLY A 229 7.97 -2.16 -0.56
C GLY A 229 6.93 -1.40 0.26
N ASN A 230 7.34 -0.25 0.82
CA ASN A 230 6.43 0.62 1.58
C ASN A 230 5.20 0.99 0.75
N ALA A 231 4.06 1.03 1.40
CA ALA A 231 2.74 1.32 0.84
C ALA A 231 2.15 0.26 -0.10
N GLU A 232 2.89 -0.74 -0.52
CA GLU A 232 2.30 -1.82 -1.32
C GLU A 232 1.25 -2.58 -0.51
N ARG A 233 0.17 -2.99 -1.18
CA ARG A 233 -0.87 -3.87 -0.66
C ARG A 233 -0.91 -5.12 -1.49
N TYR A 234 -1.03 -6.24 -0.80
CA TYR A 234 -1.30 -7.53 -1.43
C TYR A 234 -2.30 -8.31 -0.59
N GLU A 235 -3.09 -9.13 -1.25
CA GLU A 235 -3.99 -10.04 -0.56
C GLU A 235 -3.58 -11.48 -0.81
N ILE A 236 -3.55 -12.24 0.27
CA ILE A 236 -3.14 -13.64 0.21
C ILE A 236 -4.23 -14.57 0.76
N ILE A 237 -4.29 -15.75 0.18
CA ILE A 237 -5.07 -16.87 0.72
C ILE A 237 -4.14 -17.87 1.38
N VAL A 238 -4.43 -18.16 2.65
CA VAL A 238 -3.80 -19.25 3.41
C VAL A 238 -4.87 -20.29 3.74
N ASP A 239 -4.61 -21.54 3.42
CA ASP A 239 -5.53 -22.65 3.64
C ASP A 239 -5.08 -23.48 4.86
N PHE A 240 -5.85 -23.44 5.93
CA PHE A 240 -5.60 -24.18 7.16
C PHE A 240 -6.38 -25.51 7.24
N THR A 241 -7.12 -25.89 6.20
CA THR A 241 -8.05 -27.05 6.21
C THR A 241 -7.37 -28.36 6.61
N THR A 242 -6.13 -28.59 6.13
CA THR A 242 -5.43 -29.87 6.32
C THR A 242 -4.62 -29.98 7.61
N PHE A 243 -4.48 -28.88 8.36
CA PHE A 243 -3.66 -28.88 9.58
C PHE A 243 -4.50 -29.34 10.79
N PRO A 244 -3.96 -30.29 11.60
CA PRO A 244 -4.60 -30.68 12.85
C PRO A 244 -4.74 -29.52 13.84
N ALA A 245 -5.71 -29.63 14.74
CA ALA A 245 -5.83 -28.72 15.87
C ALA A 245 -4.55 -28.69 16.70
N GLY A 246 -4.19 -27.50 17.22
CA GLY A 246 -2.95 -27.26 17.94
C GLY A 246 -1.74 -27.00 17.04
N THR A 247 -1.87 -27.16 15.71
CA THR A 247 -0.76 -26.80 14.78
C THR A 247 -0.43 -25.31 14.90
N GLN A 248 0.85 -25.01 15.03
CA GLN A 248 1.38 -23.66 15.01
C GLN A 248 2.03 -23.36 13.65
N ILE A 249 1.64 -22.24 13.06
CA ILE A 249 2.12 -21.75 11.77
C ILE A 249 2.50 -20.29 11.96
N THR A 250 3.65 -19.87 11.43
CA THR A 250 4.11 -18.48 11.58
C THR A 250 4.22 -17.79 10.22
N LEU A 251 3.83 -16.51 10.18
CA LEU A 251 4.20 -15.59 9.12
C LEU A 251 5.43 -14.83 9.60
N ASN A 252 6.53 -14.93 8.85
CA ASN A 252 7.80 -14.33 9.22
C ASN A 252 8.25 -13.29 8.19
N ASP A 253 8.93 -12.24 8.65
CA ASP A 253 9.74 -11.36 7.80
C ASP A 253 11.15 -11.91 7.66
N HIS A 254 11.64 -11.97 6.45
CA HIS A 254 12.97 -12.50 6.13
C HIS A 254 13.98 -11.45 5.68
N LEU A 255 13.59 -10.17 5.55
CA LEU A 255 14.55 -9.13 5.21
C LEU A 255 15.36 -8.70 6.44
N THR A 256 16.67 -8.57 6.24
CA THR A 256 17.56 -7.88 7.16
C THR A 256 17.74 -6.45 6.65
N GLN A 257 17.21 -5.49 7.40
CA GLN A 257 17.30 -4.07 7.09
C GLN A 257 17.63 -3.30 8.36
N THR A 258 18.69 -2.48 8.31
CA THR A 258 19.27 -1.79 9.47
C THR A 258 19.07 -0.27 9.41
N ASP A 259 18.78 0.27 8.23
CA ASP A 259 18.46 1.67 7.98
C ASP A 259 17.44 1.82 6.84
N GLY A 260 17.08 3.04 6.50
CA GLY A 260 16.11 3.32 5.44
C GLY A 260 16.62 3.14 4.01
N ASN A 261 17.87 2.72 3.80
CA ASN A 261 18.43 2.61 2.46
C ASN A 261 17.77 1.51 1.62
N LYS A 262 18.00 0.27 2.04
CA LYS A 262 17.46 -0.96 1.46
C LYS A 262 17.79 -2.14 2.37
N PRO A 263 17.15 -3.31 2.14
CA PRO A 263 17.58 -4.54 2.79
C PRO A 263 19.04 -4.91 2.43
N VAL A 264 19.79 -5.35 3.44
CA VAL A 264 21.20 -5.78 3.30
C VAL A 264 21.32 -7.28 3.10
N GLY A 265 20.23 -8.04 3.26
CA GLY A 265 20.23 -9.47 3.07
C GLY A 265 18.90 -10.15 3.39
N VAL A 266 18.89 -11.47 3.23
CA VAL A 266 17.74 -12.33 3.52
C VAL A 266 18.12 -13.33 4.62
N SER A 267 17.43 -13.26 5.76
CA SER A 267 17.61 -14.21 6.86
C SER A 267 17.05 -15.57 6.51
N ALA A 268 17.77 -16.63 6.86
CA ALA A 268 17.31 -18.00 6.68
C ALA A 268 16.11 -18.33 7.58
N THR A 269 16.15 -17.92 8.85
CA THR A 269 15.12 -18.21 9.87
C THR A 269 13.99 -17.19 9.86
N GLY A 270 14.29 -15.93 9.49
CA GLY A 270 13.35 -14.83 9.57
C GLY A 270 12.98 -14.44 10.99
N ASP A 271 12.11 -13.45 11.09
CA ASP A 271 11.60 -12.83 12.32
C ASP A 271 10.09 -13.10 12.41
N PRO A 272 9.57 -13.85 13.39
CA PRO A 272 8.14 -14.11 13.49
C PRO A 272 7.34 -12.82 13.67
N LEU A 273 6.31 -12.62 12.82
CA LEU A 273 5.41 -11.49 12.86
C LEU A 273 4.04 -11.88 13.44
N VAL A 274 3.46 -12.97 12.95
CA VAL A 274 2.16 -13.49 13.41
C VAL A 274 2.28 -14.99 13.67
N LEU A 275 1.75 -15.44 14.80
CA LEU A 275 1.55 -16.85 15.10
C LEU A 275 0.08 -17.23 14.81
N PHE A 276 -0.16 -18.13 13.89
CA PHE A 276 -1.45 -18.78 13.68
C PHE A 276 -1.52 -20.07 14.51
N VAL A 277 -2.56 -20.19 15.34
CA VAL A 277 -2.83 -21.39 16.13
C VAL A 277 -4.10 -22.05 15.59
N VAL A 278 -3.96 -23.20 14.97
CA VAL A 278 -5.10 -23.92 14.37
C VAL A 278 -5.98 -24.46 15.48
N GLU A 279 -7.22 -24.05 15.52
CA GLU A 279 -8.26 -24.59 16.42
C GLU A 279 -8.89 -25.86 15.83
N GLY A 280 -9.83 -26.47 16.54
CA GLY A 280 -10.57 -27.64 16.10
C GLY A 280 -11.29 -27.46 14.75
N ALA A 281 -12.09 -28.43 14.36
CA ALA A 281 -12.87 -28.36 13.13
C ALA A 281 -13.73 -27.10 13.11
N ALA A 282 -13.86 -26.48 11.93
CA ALA A 282 -14.82 -25.38 11.75
C ALA A 282 -16.23 -25.87 12.11
N PRO A 283 -17.05 -25.04 12.73
CA PRO A 283 -18.42 -25.44 13.11
C PRO A 283 -19.32 -25.75 11.90
N ALA A 284 -18.92 -25.32 10.70
CA ALA A 284 -19.60 -25.56 9.44
C ALA A 284 -18.59 -25.80 8.30
N PRO A 285 -19.00 -26.41 7.19
CA PRO A 285 -18.17 -26.50 5.98
C PRO A 285 -17.77 -25.10 5.50
N ASP A 286 -16.55 -24.97 4.97
CA ASP A 286 -16.04 -23.72 4.39
C ASP A 286 -16.75 -23.44 3.05
N PRO A 287 -17.66 -22.45 2.96
CA PRO A 287 -18.38 -22.13 1.73
C PRO A 287 -17.53 -21.27 0.79
N SER A 288 -16.39 -20.74 1.26
CA SER A 288 -15.57 -19.84 0.49
C SER A 288 -14.90 -20.53 -0.70
N ARG A 289 -14.63 -19.75 -1.74
CA ARG A 289 -14.00 -20.20 -2.97
C ARG A 289 -12.74 -19.38 -3.26
N VAL A 290 -11.85 -19.95 -4.03
CA VAL A 290 -10.74 -19.25 -4.67
C VAL A 290 -10.72 -19.70 -6.13
N PRO A 291 -11.55 -19.07 -6.98
CA PRO A 291 -11.67 -19.47 -8.38
C PRO A 291 -10.35 -19.31 -9.14
N ALA A 292 -10.18 -20.08 -10.22
CA ALA A 292 -9.02 -19.96 -11.10
C ALA A 292 -9.00 -18.64 -11.87
N VAL A 293 -10.17 -18.04 -12.11
CA VAL A 293 -10.31 -16.69 -12.68
C VAL A 293 -10.93 -15.80 -11.61
N LEU A 294 -10.28 -14.65 -11.36
CA LEU A 294 -10.75 -13.66 -10.38
C LEU A 294 -11.39 -12.48 -11.11
N ARG A 295 -10.63 -11.41 -11.34
CA ARG A 295 -11.13 -10.24 -12.05
C ARG A 295 -10.40 -10.08 -13.39
N PRO A 296 -11.11 -10.03 -14.51
CA PRO A 296 -10.48 -9.73 -15.80
C PRO A 296 -9.71 -8.43 -15.73
N LEU A 297 -8.67 -8.33 -16.51
CA LEU A 297 -7.84 -7.15 -16.60
C LEU A 297 -7.98 -6.57 -17.99
N SER A 298 -8.55 -5.36 -18.09
CA SER A 298 -8.68 -4.64 -19.34
C SER A 298 -7.30 -4.40 -19.97
N PRO A 299 -7.12 -4.62 -21.26
CA PRO A 299 -5.85 -4.37 -21.92
C PRO A 299 -5.50 -2.88 -21.88
N VAL A 300 -4.20 -2.57 -21.90
CA VAL A 300 -3.75 -1.19 -22.06
C VAL A 300 -4.05 -0.72 -23.50
N ASP A 301 -4.55 0.50 -23.61
CA ASP A 301 -4.84 1.12 -24.92
C ASP A 301 -3.64 1.98 -25.35
N MET A 302 -2.74 1.38 -26.14
CA MET A 302 -1.56 2.05 -26.64
C MET A 302 -1.87 3.19 -27.63
N THR A 303 -3.09 3.27 -28.17
CA THR A 303 -3.50 4.37 -29.10
C THR A 303 -3.71 5.68 -28.35
N ARG A 304 -3.93 5.63 -27.04
CA ARG A 304 -4.05 6.80 -26.18
C ARG A 304 -2.70 7.39 -25.74
N VAL A 305 -1.58 6.71 -26.01
CA VAL A 305 -0.25 7.15 -25.59
C VAL A 305 0.21 8.34 -26.41
N VAL A 306 0.30 9.49 -25.75
CA VAL A 306 0.68 10.77 -26.39
C VAL A 306 2.10 11.22 -26.03
N ALA A 307 2.70 10.65 -24.97
CA ALA A 307 4.04 11.02 -24.54
C ALA A 307 4.77 9.85 -23.86
N THR A 308 6.10 9.94 -23.87
CA THR A 308 6.97 9.11 -23.05
C THR A 308 7.79 10.02 -22.13
N ARG A 309 7.76 9.75 -20.83
CA ARG A 309 8.51 10.47 -19.80
C ARG A 309 9.64 9.62 -19.23
N SER A 310 10.68 10.27 -18.77
CA SER A 310 11.71 9.63 -17.94
C SER A 310 11.67 10.24 -16.55
N LEU A 311 11.62 9.37 -15.54
CA LEU A 311 11.68 9.73 -14.12
C LEU A 311 12.89 9.05 -13.50
N GLU A 312 13.84 9.83 -13.04
CA GLU A 312 15.04 9.36 -12.35
C GLU A 312 14.98 9.80 -10.88
N LEU A 313 14.86 8.83 -9.98
CA LEU A 313 14.94 9.06 -8.54
C LEU A 313 16.41 9.05 -8.13
N SER A 314 16.87 10.11 -7.45
CA SER A 314 18.29 10.27 -7.12
C SER A 314 18.51 11.15 -5.90
N GLN A 315 19.73 11.16 -5.40
CA GLN A 315 20.19 12.12 -4.40
C GLN A 315 21.27 13.02 -5.03
N ALA A 316 21.10 14.32 -4.90
CA ALA A 316 22.05 15.32 -5.37
C ALA A 316 22.36 16.32 -4.26
N GLY A 317 23.65 16.45 -3.89
CA GLY A 317 24.07 17.39 -2.84
C GLY A 317 23.44 17.14 -1.45
N GLY A 318 23.06 15.91 -1.14
CA GLY A 318 22.39 15.55 0.12
C GLY A 318 20.87 15.72 0.10
N ILE A 319 20.28 16.18 -1.02
CA ILE A 319 18.86 16.39 -1.21
C ILE A 319 18.29 15.28 -2.10
N TRP A 320 17.12 14.79 -1.76
CA TRP A 320 16.39 13.83 -2.57
C TRP A 320 15.67 14.52 -3.74
N THR A 321 15.75 13.93 -4.93
CA THR A 321 15.28 14.58 -6.15
C THR A 321 14.59 13.61 -7.09
N ILE A 322 13.68 14.15 -7.91
CA ILE A 322 13.16 13.51 -9.12
C ILE A 322 13.65 14.31 -10.32
N ASN A 323 14.35 13.67 -11.27
CA ASN A 323 15.01 14.32 -12.42
C ASN A 323 15.99 15.43 -12.00
N GLY A 324 16.68 15.25 -10.86
CA GLY A 324 17.61 16.25 -10.33
C GLY A 324 16.95 17.49 -9.72
N LEU A 325 15.62 17.51 -9.61
CA LEU A 325 14.83 18.61 -9.05
C LEU A 325 14.23 18.21 -7.70
N PRO A 326 14.37 19.01 -6.65
CA PRO A 326 13.62 18.84 -5.41
C PRO A 326 12.17 19.26 -5.61
N TRP A 327 11.31 18.92 -4.65
CA TRP A 327 9.92 19.36 -4.62
C TRP A 327 9.76 20.87 -4.85
N ASN A 328 8.86 21.24 -5.77
CA ASN A 328 8.45 22.62 -6.03
C ASN A 328 6.93 22.68 -6.25
N PRO A 329 6.15 23.20 -5.31
CA PRO A 329 4.69 23.25 -5.41
C PRO A 329 4.17 24.20 -6.51
N ASN A 330 5.01 25.08 -7.04
CA ASN A 330 4.60 26.10 -8.00
C ASN A 330 4.76 25.66 -9.46
N VAL A 331 5.46 24.56 -9.72
CA VAL A 331 5.79 24.15 -11.09
C VAL A 331 5.54 22.64 -11.24
N PRO A 332 4.52 22.22 -12.05
CA PRO A 332 4.32 20.82 -12.37
C PRO A 332 5.47 20.29 -13.22
N LEU A 333 5.88 19.04 -12.95
CA LEU A 333 6.84 18.36 -13.82
C LEU A 333 6.22 18.00 -15.18
N PHE A 334 4.91 17.74 -15.21
CA PHE A 334 4.17 17.36 -16.41
C PHE A 334 2.77 17.96 -16.41
N GLN A 335 2.19 18.07 -17.64
CA GLN A 335 0.80 18.48 -17.83
C GLN A 335 0.12 17.51 -18.80
N PRO A 336 -0.23 16.30 -18.36
CA PRO A 336 -0.93 15.35 -19.20
C PRO A 336 -2.34 15.80 -19.50
N LYS A 337 -2.89 15.40 -20.68
CA LYS A 337 -4.27 15.68 -21.06
C LYS A 337 -5.22 14.65 -20.50
N LEU A 338 -6.38 15.10 -20.04
CA LEU A 338 -7.47 14.21 -19.68
C LEU A 338 -7.84 13.29 -20.84
N GLY A 339 -8.06 12.00 -20.57
CA GLY A 339 -8.35 10.97 -21.57
C GLY A 339 -7.13 10.40 -22.28
N SER A 340 -5.95 11.00 -22.11
CA SER A 340 -4.70 10.48 -22.68
C SER A 340 -4.02 9.45 -21.78
N ALA A 341 -3.01 8.78 -22.33
CA ALA A 341 -2.08 7.95 -21.59
C ALA A 341 -0.64 8.35 -21.88
N GLU A 342 0.27 7.99 -20.97
CA GLU A 342 1.70 8.19 -21.14
C GLU A 342 2.48 6.94 -20.76
N ILE A 343 3.67 6.79 -21.32
CA ILE A 343 4.65 5.79 -20.90
C ILE A 343 5.66 6.49 -19.99
N TRP A 344 5.79 6.03 -18.76
CA TRP A 344 6.77 6.53 -17.82
C TRP A 344 7.90 5.50 -17.63
N ASN A 345 9.10 5.86 -18.07
CA ASN A 345 10.32 5.09 -17.81
C ASN A 345 10.90 5.56 -16.48
N VAL A 346 10.78 4.73 -15.45
CA VAL A 346 11.17 5.08 -14.09
C VAL A 346 12.44 4.32 -13.70
N SER A 347 13.38 4.99 -13.09
CA SER A 347 14.68 4.44 -12.72
C SER A 347 15.25 5.07 -11.45
N VAL A 348 16.22 4.41 -10.86
CA VAL A 348 17.00 4.91 -9.72
C VAL A 348 18.42 5.16 -10.18
N LYS A 349 18.96 6.33 -9.87
CA LYS A 349 20.36 6.68 -10.10
C LYS A 349 21.16 6.62 -8.79
N GLY A 350 22.31 5.99 -8.87
CA GLY A 350 23.16 5.74 -7.72
C GLY A 350 22.84 4.41 -7.05
N GLY A 351 23.82 3.85 -6.35
CA GLY A 351 23.69 2.57 -5.66
C GLY A 351 23.36 2.74 -4.18
N GLY A 352 22.73 1.71 -3.61
CA GLY A 352 22.55 1.64 -2.17
C GLY A 352 21.16 1.96 -1.66
N TRP A 353 20.23 2.33 -2.55
CA TRP A 353 18.87 2.75 -2.21
C TRP A 353 17.83 1.97 -2.97
N ASP A 354 16.72 1.66 -2.32
CA ASP A 354 15.50 1.25 -2.96
C ASP A 354 14.44 2.35 -2.75
N HIS A 355 13.61 2.58 -3.78
CA HIS A 355 12.60 3.62 -3.76
C HIS A 355 11.25 3.05 -4.20
N PRO A 356 10.26 2.91 -3.30
CA PRO A 356 8.89 2.65 -3.69
C PRO A 356 8.31 3.94 -4.30
N LEU A 357 8.15 3.98 -5.62
CA LEU A 357 7.50 5.11 -6.30
C LEU A 357 5.99 4.92 -6.26
N HIS A 358 5.29 5.90 -5.69
CA HIS A 358 3.84 6.02 -5.68
C HIS A 358 3.36 7.11 -6.64
N ILE A 359 2.22 6.86 -7.29
CA ILE A 359 1.55 7.82 -8.18
C ILE A 359 0.11 7.96 -7.70
N HIS A 360 -0.33 9.19 -7.40
CA HIS A 360 -1.68 9.51 -6.97
C HIS A 360 -2.70 9.39 -8.12
N GLN A 361 -3.98 9.27 -7.79
CA GLN A 361 -5.15 9.23 -8.64
C GLN A 361 -5.28 7.93 -9.45
N GLU A 362 -4.27 7.57 -10.25
CA GLU A 362 -4.39 6.53 -11.26
C GLU A 362 -3.59 5.28 -10.92
N PHE A 363 -4.20 4.13 -11.12
CA PHE A 363 -3.44 2.89 -11.15
C PHE A 363 -2.69 2.76 -12.47
N PHE A 364 -1.40 2.49 -12.39
CA PHE A 364 -0.59 2.19 -13.56
C PHE A 364 -0.48 0.67 -13.82
N ARG A 365 0.00 0.35 -15.01
CA ARG A 365 0.38 -1.02 -15.40
C ARG A 365 1.88 -1.07 -15.63
N ILE A 366 2.56 -2.03 -15.01
CA ILE A 366 3.98 -2.28 -15.30
C ILE A 366 4.06 -3.05 -16.63
N LEU A 367 4.59 -2.42 -17.67
CA LEU A 367 4.79 -3.05 -18.96
C LEU A 367 6.09 -3.85 -19.01
N LYS A 368 7.16 -3.31 -18.40
CA LYS A 368 8.48 -3.96 -18.31
C LYS A 368 9.15 -3.65 -16.98
N ARG A 369 9.92 -4.62 -16.49
CA ARG A 369 10.83 -4.47 -15.34
C ARG A 369 12.21 -4.98 -15.73
N GLY A 370 13.25 -4.14 -15.67
CA GLY A 370 14.59 -4.49 -16.11
C GLY A 370 14.65 -5.04 -17.55
N GLY A 371 13.79 -4.52 -18.44
CA GLY A 371 13.66 -4.99 -19.82
C GLY A 371 12.82 -6.27 -20.02
N SER A 372 12.45 -6.95 -18.93
CA SER A 372 11.71 -8.22 -18.95
C SER A 372 10.21 -8.04 -18.61
N THR A 373 9.43 -9.07 -18.82
CA THR A 373 8.02 -9.13 -18.37
C THR A 373 7.95 -9.06 -16.84
N PRO A 374 7.03 -8.27 -16.25
CA PRO A 374 6.86 -8.19 -14.81
C PRO A 374 6.50 -9.54 -14.19
N GLN A 375 6.74 -9.69 -12.90
CA GLN A 375 6.36 -10.88 -12.15
C GLN A 375 4.84 -11.10 -12.20
N PRO A 376 4.34 -12.33 -12.11
CA PRO A 376 2.89 -12.60 -12.23
C PRO A 376 2.02 -11.76 -11.29
N TRP A 377 2.47 -11.50 -10.07
CA TRP A 377 1.75 -10.67 -9.09
C TRP A 377 1.84 -9.16 -9.36
N GLU A 378 2.74 -8.71 -10.24
CA GLU A 378 2.86 -7.32 -10.67
C GLU A 378 2.06 -7.01 -11.95
N ARG A 379 1.48 -8.02 -12.58
CA ARG A 379 0.73 -7.85 -13.85
C ARG A 379 -0.66 -7.27 -13.66
N GLY A 380 -1.09 -7.06 -12.42
CA GLY A 380 -2.30 -6.31 -12.07
C GLY A 380 -2.14 -4.80 -12.23
N ARG A 381 -3.08 -4.07 -11.66
CA ARG A 381 -2.99 -2.62 -11.48
C ARG A 381 -2.22 -2.32 -10.20
N LYS A 382 -1.39 -1.30 -10.24
CA LYS A 382 -0.60 -0.88 -9.08
C LYS A 382 -0.56 0.65 -9.01
N ASP A 383 -0.35 1.15 -7.81
CA ASP A 383 -0.06 2.56 -7.56
C ASP A 383 1.30 2.76 -6.87
N VAL A 384 1.94 1.66 -6.46
CA VAL A 384 3.32 1.66 -5.94
C VAL A 384 4.18 0.69 -6.74
N VAL A 385 5.39 1.07 -7.09
CA VAL A 385 6.40 0.19 -7.67
C VAL A 385 7.71 0.31 -6.91
N LEU A 386 8.17 -0.78 -6.31
CA LEU A 386 9.48 -0.82 -5.67
C LEU A 386 10.58 -0.80 -6.74
N LEU A 387 11.40 0.23 -6.72
CA LEU A 387 12.52 0.45 -7.64
C LEU A 387 13.85 0.24 -6.92
N SER A 388 14.79 -0.40 -7.59
CA SER A 388 16.18 -0.48 -7.20
C SER A 388 17.08 -0.06 -8.37
N ASN A 389 18.35 0.14 -8.13
CA ASN A 389 19.31 0.52 -9.17
C ASN A 389 19.44 -0.51 -10.32
N THR A 390 18.89 -1.72 -10.14
CA THR A 390 18.92 -2.79 -11.15
C THR A 390 17.56 -3.05 -11.79
N SER A 391 16.49 -2.33 -11.40
CA SER A 391 15.12 -2.66 -11.79
C SER A 391 14.32 -1.45 -12.32
N ALA A 392 14.88 -0.77 -13.33
CA ALA A 392 14.11 0.23 -14.07
C ALA A 392 12.80 -0.37 -14.60
N CYS A 393 11.72 0.41 -14.51
CA CYS A 393 10.40 -0.02 -14.94
C CYS A 393 9.84 0.88 -16.04
N GLN A 394 9.05 0.28 -16.92
CA GLN A 394 8.22 1.01 -17.87
C GLN A 394 6.77 0.89 -17.42
N LEU A 395 6.14 2.02 -17.12
CA LEU A 395 4.78 2.12 -16.63
C LEU A 395 3.88 2.70 -17.72
N TYR A 396 2.67 2.16 -17.85
CA TYR A 396 1.58 2.78 -18.60
C TYR A 396 0.67 3.48 -17.60
N VAL A 397 0.54 4.80 -17.73
CA VAL A 397 -0.28 5.66 -16.87
C VAL A 397 -1.34 6.31 -17.75
N GLN A 398 -2.62 6.21 -17.38
CA GLN A 398 -3.72 6.82 -18.09
C GLN A 398 -4.40 7.86 -17.20
N PHE A 399 -4.76 9.03 -17.71
CA PHE A 399 -5.32 10.15 -16.95
C PHE A 399 -6.81 10.28 -17.25
N ARG A 400 -7.65 10.06 -16.23
CA ARG A 400 -9.10 9.89 -16.42
C ARG A 400 -9.91 10.65 -15.37
N THR A 401 -11.12 10.98 -15.72
CA THR A 401 -12.20 11.51 -14.86
C THR A 401 -11.94 12.92 -14.33
N PHE A 402 -10.80 13.17 -13.68
CA PHE A 402 -10.55 14.43 -12.97
C PHE A 402 -9.38 15.21 -13.57
N THR A 403 -9.53 16.53 -13.64
CA THR A 403 -8.45 17.47 -13.97
C THR A 403 -7.90 18.09 -12.70
N GLY A 404 -6.67 18.62 -12.75
CA GLY A 404 -6.03 19.31 -11.63
C GLY A 404 -4.73 18.66 -11.16
N PRO A 405 -4.19 19.12 -10.02
CA PRO A 405 -2.88 18.71 -9.51
C PRO A 405 -2.93 17.39 -8.76
N TYR A 406 -1.94 16.52 -9.03
CA TYR A 406 -1.71 15.27 -8.30
C TYR A 406 -0.22 15.05 -8.10
N VAL A 407 0.17 14.54 -6.94
CA VAL A 407 1.58 14.26 -6.65
C VAL A 407 1.97 12.85 -7.06
N PHE A 408 3.26 12.64 -7.22
CA PHE A 408 3.93 11.35 -7.22
C PHE A 408 5.23 11.49 -6.46
N HIS A 409 5.61 10.47 -5.70
CA HIS A 409 6.73 10.58 -4.78
C HIS A 409 7.33 9.22 -4.41
N CYS A 410 8.50 9.23 -3.80
CA CYS A 410 9.02 8.06 -3.14
C CYS A 410 8.21 7.79 -1.86
N HIS A 411 7.79 6.56 -1.63
CA HIS A 411 7.06 6.18 -0.42
C HIS A 411 7.97 5.62 0.70
N ASN A 412 9.31 5.76 0.59
CA ASN A 412 10.13 5.94 1.77
C ASN A 412 9.83 7.35 2.28
N LEU A 413 9.06 7.47 3.34
CA LEU A 413 8.50 8.74 3.78
C LEU A 413 9.58 9.71 4.29
N GLY A 414 10.74 9.19 4.73
CA GLY A 414 11.90 10.03 5.00
C GLY A 414 12.47 10.69 3.75
N HIS A 415 12.43 10.00 2.59
CA HIS A 415 12.83 10.60 1.32
C HIS A 415 11.79 11.58 0.79
N GLU A 416 10.49 11.27 0.96
CA GLU A 416 9.37 12.14 0.61
C GLU A 416 9.46 13.47 1.36
N ASP A 417 9.53 13.44 2.72
CA ASP A 417 9.64 14.62 3.58
C ASP A 417 10.89 15.47 3.25
N MET A 418 11.91 14.86 2.63
CA MET A 418 13.14 15.52 2.18
C MET A 418 13.18 15.75 0.68
N ALA A 419 12.02 16.10 0.10
CA ALA A 419 11.83 16.61 -1.26
C ALA A 419 11.82 15.60 -2.42
N MET A 420 11.80 14.27 -2.18
CA MET A 420 11.64 13.29 -3.27
C MET A 420 10.17 13.19 -3.70
N MET A 421 9.61 14.28 -4.12
CA MET A 421 8.24 14.42 -4.60
C MET A 421 8.19 15.31 -5.84
N GLY A 422 7.27 15.02 -6.73
CA GLY A 422 6.90 15.84 -7.89
C GLY A 422 5.39 15.87 -8.04
N TRP A 423 4.88 16.65 -8.97
CA TRP A 423 3.47 16.67 -9.29
C TRP A 423 3.22 16.88 -10.77
N TYR A 424 2.07 16.44 -11.19
CA TYR A 424 1.55 16.69 -12.53
C TYR A 424 0.19 17.36 -12.44
N ASN A 425 -0.15 18.15 -13.47
CA ASN A 425 -1.44 18.80 -13.58
C ASN A 425 -2.21 18.25 -14.77
N VAL A 426 -3.27 17.50 -14.51
CA VAL A 426 -4.14 16.97 -15.59
C VAL A 426 -4.92 18.16 -16.19
N ILE A 427 -4.66 18.45 -17.45
CA ILE A 427 -5.34 19.52 -18.18
C ILE A 427 -6.44 18.95 -19.08
N PRO A 428 -7.48 19.76 -19.44
CA PRO A 428 -8.55 19.36 -20.35
C PRO A 428 -8.08 18.87 -21.71
#